data_a3cb0bdd05676442cb05484607f7ad3e
#
_entry.id   a3cb0bdd05676442cb05484607f7ad3e
#
_cell.length_a   1.000
_cell.length_b   1.000
_cell.length_c   1.000
_cell.angle_alpha   90.00
_cell.angle_beta   90.00
_cell.angle_gamma   90.00
#
_symmetry.space_group_name_H-M   'P 1'
#
loop_
_entity.id
_entity.type
_entity.pdbx_description
1 polymer ?
#
loop_
_entity_poly.entity_id
_entity_poly.type
_entity_poly.pdbx_seq_one_letter_code
_entity_poly.pdbx_strand_id
1 'polypeptide(L)'
;MSKKYINSEKHRKEHSKWDRRGFMKVLGLAGAGSISLGNTNLSVLNSNFITNALSDSISDRVLVLVRLKGGNDGLNTIIPLSQYDTYVSKRPTLHIPNNKIIKLDDNHGIPDYMSNMMPFWNDGQMKIVNGVGYESQNLSHFTSSDYWATGSTNKSEMVSTGWLGRYYDEKHFDFNMNPPEKPIAVQIGSNANLIFSGAQRSYAFAVANESRLERVAERGEFFGLDNLPDCTHGDQLEYLRRVTNTTYDYAKVINEAFKNSSDADTYDNEIGLEKQLRLVARLIKGGLGSKIYMVSIGGFDTHGNQSLTHEVLLTYVADAIKKFYDDLNYEGLDSKVLSMTFSEFGRRVKENGSQGTDHGSAAPTLLFGPALRGSGIIGDWPSLDNLNRRGNMYNSIDFRSIYQAILKDWLCGDSEYINKAMLGNEYDALGLGFGCDDLDIVDYNDLFNYHHPIYTNSANIVNLNLRIKQTHK
;
A
#
# COMPACT_ATOMS: atom_id res chain seq x y z
N MET A 1 28.04 -23.97 25.93
CA MET A 1 29.15 -23.29 25.23
C MET A 1 29.52 -22.05 26.05
N SER A 2 30.77 -21.95 26.52
CA SER A 2 31.20 -20.86 27.40
C SER A 2 31.28 -19.54 26.65
N LYS A 3 30.59 -18.52 27.17
CA LYS A 3 30.77 -17.14 26.73
C LYS A 3 32.23 -16.71 26.95
N LYS A 4 33.01 -16.51 25.89
CA LYS A 4 34.33 -15.90 25.97
C LYS A 4 34.14 -14.44 26.39
N TYR A 5 34.67 -14.09 27.56
CA TYR A 5 34.80 -12.70 27.98
C TYR A 5 35.80 -11.99 27.08
N ILE A 6 35.35 -10.99 26.34
CA ILE A 6 36.14 -10.22 25.41
C ILE A 6 36.97 -9.18 26.16
N ASN A 7 38.16 -8.95 25.65
CA ASN A 7 39.15 -8.00 26.17
C ASN A 7 38.53 -6.61 26.37
N SER A 8 38.42 -6.21 27.63
CA SER A 8 37.65 -5.06 28.12
C SER A 8 38.09 -3.69 27.57
N GLU A 9 39.30 -3.59 27.00
CA GLU A 9 39.85 -2.31 26.52
C GLU A 9 39.44 -1.96 25.09
N LYS A 10 39.38 -2.96 24.19
CA LYS A 10 38.87 -2.79 22.83
C LYS A 10 37.37 -2.51 22.87
N HIS A 11 36.67 -3.20 23.71
CA HIS A 11 35.22 -3.02 23.96
C HIS A 11 34.91 -1.60 24.49
N ARG A 12 35.67 -1.10 25.47
CA ARG A 12 35.50 0.27 26.00
C ARG A 12 35.86 1.36 24.96
N LYS A 13 36.85 1.16 24.12
CA LYS A 13 37.23 2.09 23.04
C LYS A 13 36.17 2.20 21.95
N GLU A 14 35.47 1.13 21.64
CA GLU A 14 34.37 1.13 20.70
C GLU A 14 33.14 1.85 21.29
N HIS A 15 32.82 1.62 22.57
CA HIS A 15 31.74 2.34 23.26
C HIS A 15 32.01 3.86 23.38
N SER A 16 33.27 4.28 23.53
CA SER A 16 33.63 5.71 23.65
C SER A 16 33.49 6.49 22.35
N LYS A 17 33.47 5.81 21.19
CA LYS A 17 33.24 6.44 19.88
C LYS A 17 31.76 6.72 19.59
N TRP A 18 30.88 6.12 20.38
CA TRP A 18 29.43 6.23 20.25
C TRP A 18 28.85 7.03 21.43
N ASP A 19 28.98 8.34 21.34
CA ASP A 19 28.19 9.20 22.22
C ASP A 19 26.74 9.34 21.69
N ARG A 20 25.85 9.79 22.58
CA ARG A 20 24.44 10.06 22.22
C ARG A 20 24.31 10.98 20.99
N ARG A 21 25.26 11.90 20.78
CA ARG A 21 25.26 12.83 19.64
C ARG A 21 25.61 12.13 18.33
N GLY A 22 26.59 11.20 18.33
CA GLY A 22 26.96 10.40 17.18
C GLY A 22 25.79 9.48 16.76
N PHE A 23 25.18 8.83 17.74
CA PHE A 23 23.98 8.02 17.56
C PHE A 23 22.82 8.85 17.02
N MET A 24 22.52 10.02 17.58
CA MET A 24 21.45 10.91 17.12
C MET A 24 21.75 11.56 15.78
N LYS A 25 23.02 11.75 15.40
CA LYS A 25 23.38 12.21 14.04
C LYS A 25 23.09 11.13 13.00
N VAL A 26 23.43 9.88 13.29
CA VAL A 26 23.10 8.74 12.41
C VAL A 26 21.58 8.55 12.33
N LEU A 27 20.86 8.61 13.46
CA LEU A 27 19.38 8.60 13.48
C LEU A 27 18.76 9.84 12.83
N GLY A 28 19.38 11.02 12.95
CA GLY A 28 18.90 12.23 12.32
C GLY A 28 19.03 12.20 10.78
N LEU A 29 20.01 11.49 10.26
CA LEU A 29 20.12 11.17 8.83
C LEU A 29 19.14 10.07 8.43
N ALA A 30 18.89 9.09 9.30
CA ALA A 30 17.90 8.03 9.14
C ALA A 30 16.43 8.53 9.29
N GLY A 31 16.22 9.76 9.71
CA GLY A 31 14.89 10.41 9.72
C GLY A 31 14.25 10.58 8.32
N ALA A 32 14.83 9.98 7.28
CA ALA A 32 14.22 9.83 5.96
C ALA A 32 13.43 8.52 5.79
N GLY A 33 13.65 7.54 6.66
CA GLY A 33 12.87 6.30 6.75
C GLY A 33 12.54 5.99 8.20
N SER A 34 11.38 5.48 8.51
CA SER A 34 11.04 5.02 9.86
C SER A 34 11.80 3.72 10.15
N ILE A 35 12.72 3.79 11.10
CA ILE A 35 13.40 2.61 11.64
C ILE A 35 12.57 2.12 12.82
N SER A 36 11.96 0.94 12.71
CA SER A 36 11.34 0.25 13.83
C SER A 36 12.41 -0.59 14.53
N LEU A 37 12.82 -0.19 15.73
CA LEU A 37 13.73 -0.92 16.58
C LEU A 37 12.93 -1.90 17.47
N GLY A 38 12.73 -3.12 16.99
CA GLY A 38 12.15 -4.21 17.75
C GLY A 38 13.19 -5.29 18.06
N ASN A 39 13.04 -6.00 19.18
CA ASN A 39 13.92 -7.08 19.65
C ASN A 39 14.22 -8.10 18.55
N THR A 40 15.50 -8.27 18.18
CA THR A 40 15.97 -9.21 17.18
C THR A 40 16.53 -10.48 17.79
N ASN A 41 16.05 -11.64 17.31
CA ASN A 41 16.78 -12.90 17.38
C ASN A 41 17.14 -13.28 15.93
N LEU A 42 18.43 -13.25 15.58
CA LEU A 42 18.94 -13.65 14.29
C LEU A 42 19.10 -15.17 14.23
N SER A 43 18.42 -15.83 13.31
CA SER A 43 18.73 -17.20 12.89
C SER A 43 19.17 -17.22 11.43
N VAL A 44 20.33 -17.76 11.17
CA VAL A 44 20.91 -17.94 9.82
C VAL A 44 20.37 -19.25 9.25
N LEU A 45 19.63 -19.20 8.14
CA LEU A 45 19.28 -20.36 7.33
C LEU A 45 19.45 -20.05 5.84
N ASN A 46 19.85 -21.07 5.11
CA ASN A 46 20.28 -21.05 3.71
C ASN A 46 19.23 -20.47 2.74
N SER A 47 19.71 -19.64 1.84
CA SER A 47 18.93 -18.87 0.88
C SER A 47 18.35 -19.71 -0.26
N ASN A 48 17.05 -19.61 -0.49
CA ASN A 48 16.40 -19.89 -1.76
C ASN A 48 16.35 -18.61 -2.62
N PHE A 49 17.50 -17.93 -2.75
CA PHE A 49 17.64 -16.66 -3.49
C PHE A 49 17.06 -16.72 -4.91
N ILE A 50 17.30 -17.83 -5.62
CA ILE A 50 16.84 -18.03 -7.00
C ILE A 50 15.30 -18.15 -7.06
N THR A 51 14.67 -18.83 -6.11
CA THR A 51 13.21 -19.03 -6.10
C THR A 51 12.47 -17.73 -5.79
N ASN A 52 12.99 -16.90 -4.90
CA ASN A 52 12.40 -15.61 -4.56
C ASN A 52 12.59 -14.57 -5.67
N ALA A 53 13.77 -14.54 -6.30
CA ALA A 53 14.02 -13.68 -7.45
C ALA A 53 13.13 -14.03 -8.66
N LEU A 54 12.89 -15.32 -8.90
CA LEU A 54 11.97 -15.80 -9.95
C LEU A 54 10.52 -15.42 -9.63
N SER A 55 10.06 -15.52 -8.38
CA SER A 55 8.69 -15.17 -8.00
C SER A 55 8.41 -13.68 -8.12
N ASP A 56 9.39 -12.81 -7.90
CA ASP A 56 9.25 -11.36 -8.07
C ASP A 56 9.28 -10.93 -9.54
N SER A 57 9.86 -11.74 -10.43
CA SER A 57 9.87 -11.50 -11.88
C SER A 57 8.58 -11.93 -12.60
N ILE A 58 7.74 -12.79 -11.98
CA ILE A 58 6.56 -13.37 -12.61
C ILE A 58 5.42 -12.37 -12.77
N SER A 59 5.36 -11.32 -11.97
CA SER A 59 4.32 -10.29 -12.12
C SER A 59 4.91 -8.91 -12.00
N ASP A 60 4.70 -8.08 -13.02
CA ASP A 60 5.03 -6.66 -13.01
C ASP A 60 3.87 -5.80 -12.47
N ARG A 61 2.85 -6.41 -11.90
CA ARG A 61 1.67 -5.76 -11.31
C ARG A 61 2.03 -4.86 -10.13
N VAL A 62 1.38 -3.71 -10.11
CA VAL A 62 1.57 -2.67 -9.10
C VAL A 62 0.24 -2.37 -8.42
N LEU A 63 0.24 -2.27 -7.09
CA LEU A 63 -0.88 -1.81 -6.30
C LEU A 63 -0.62 -0.40 -5.78
N VAL A 64 -1.55 0.53 -6.02
CA VAL A 64 -1.51 1.90 -5.47
C VAL A 64 -2.62 2.07 -4.44
N LEU A 65 -2.26 2.25 -3.18
CA LEU A 65 -3.17 2.49 -2.08
C LEU A 65 -3.37 4.00 -1.89
N VAL A 66 -4.61 4.47 -2.06
CA VAL A 66 -5.00 5.88 -1.89
C VAL A 66 -5.81 6.02 -0.61
N ARG A 67 -5.18 6.49 0.46
CA ARG A 67 -5.84 6.65 1.76
C ARG A 67 -6.57 7.98 1.86
N LEU A 68 -7.89 7.94 2.11
CA LEU A 68 -8.76 9.07 2.40
C LEU A 68 -8.87 9.23 3.93
N LYS A 69 -8.03 10.10 4.51
CA LYS A 69 -7.94 10.24 5.97
C LYS A 69 -9.07 11.12 6.52
N GLY A 70 -9.77 10.60 7.51
CA GLY A 70 -10.79 11.35 8.26
C GLY A 70 -12.18 10.73 8.23
N GLY A 71 -12.37 9.58 7.56
CA GLY A 71 -13.69 8.95 7.43
C GLY A 71 -14.49 9.56 6.29
N ASN A 72 -14.27 9.07 5.08
CA ASN A 72 -14.96 9.54 3.88
C ASN A 72 -16.48 9.35 3.98
N ASP A 73 -17.25 10.36 3.58
CA ASP A 73 -18.70 10.27 3.50
C ASP A 73 -19.14 9.46 2.27
N GLY A 74 -19.44 8.19 2.51
CA GLY A 74 -19.82 7.26 1.47
C GLY A 74 -21.08 7.63 0.73
N LEU A 75 -22.10 8.20 1.43
CA LEU A 75 -23.39 8.55 0.82
C LEU A 75 -23.29 9.77 -0.10
N ASN A 76 -22.29 10.64 0.09
CA ASN A 76 -21.99 11.74 -0.81
C ASN A 76 -20.84 11.42 -1.79
N THR A 77 -20.30 10.20 -1.76
CA THR A 77 -19.34 9.67 -2.74
C THR A 77 -20.04 8.80 -3.78
N ILE A 78 -20.84 7.83 -3.32
CA ILE A 78 -21.72 7.00 -4.15
C ILE A 78 -23.13 7.20 -3.66
N ILE A 79 -23.96 7.84 -4.45
CA ILE A 79 -25.31 8.27 -4.04
C ILE A 79 -26.30 7.11 -4.22
N PRO A 80 -27.08 6.77 -3.17
CA PRO A 80 -28.02 5.65 -3.21
C PRO A 80 -29.34 6.06 -3.89
N LEU A 81 -29.41 5.96 -5.22
CA LEU A 81 -30.59 6.33 -6.01
C LEU A 81 -31.82 5.51 -5.66
N SER A 82 -31.64 4.22 -5.33
CA SER A 82 -32.73 3.37 -4.89
C SER A 82 -33.33 3.75 -3.53
N GLN A 83 -32.63 4.57 -2.74
CA GLN A 83 -33.07 5.07 -1.43
C GLN A 83 -33.03 6.61 -1.39
N TYR A 84 -33.17 7.28 -2.54
CA TYR A 84 -32.91 8.71 -2.69
C TYR A 84 -33.82 9.59 -1.78
N ASP A 85 -35.11 9.25 -1.67
CA ASP A 85 -36.03 10.01 -0.81
C ASP A 85 -35.64 9.92 0.67
N THR A 86 -35.23 8.74 1.11
CA THR A 86 -34.68 8.56 2.47
C THR A 86 -33.39 9.34 2.66
N TYR A 87 -32.47 9.27 1.69
CA TYR A 87 -31.22 10.02 1.71
C TYR A 87 -31.47 11.55 1.85
N VAL A 88 -32.37 12.11 1.04
CA VAL A 88 -32.78 13.53 1.13
C VAL A 88 -33.41 13.86 2.49
N SER A 89 -34.28 13.00 2.99
CA SER A 89 -34.94 13.23 4.28
C SER A 89 -34.00 13.25 5.47
N LYS A 90 -32.94 12.41 5.43
CA LYS A 90 -31.89 12.31 6.47
C LYS A 90 -30.82 13.40 6.34
N ARG A 91 -30.70 14.01 5.16
CA ARG A 91 -29.66 15.01 4.81
C ARG A 91 -30.27 16.24 4.10
N PRO A 92 -31.19 16.96 4.72
CA PRO A 92 -31.88 18.09 4.08
C PRO A 92 -30.93 19.15 3.54
N THR A 93 -29.73 19.33 4.13
CA THR A 93 -28.74 20.32 3.66
C THR A 93 -27.54 19.72 2.95
N LEU A 94 -27.23 18.42 3.17
CA LEU A 94 -26.02 17.77 2.64
C LEU A 94 -26.26 16.86 1.43
N HIS A 95 -27.53 16.53 1.12
CA HIS A 95 -27.79 15.67 -0.03
C HIS A 95 -27.37 16.34 -1.34
N ILE A 96 -26.88 15.52 -2.28
CA ILE A 96 -26.56 15.96 -3.64
C ILE A 96 -27.87 16.02 -4.43
N PRO A 97 -28.25 17.19 -5.00
CA PRO A 97 -29.48 17.31 -5.79
C PRO A 97 -29.46 16.48 -7.06
N ASN A 98 -30.60 15.96 -7.49
CA ASN A 98 -30.71 15.09 -8.68
C ASN A 98 -30.05 15.66 -9.94
N ASN A 99 -30.10 16.98 -10.14
CA ASN A 99 -29.48 17.65 -11.30
C ASN A 99 -27.95 17.75 -11.22
N LYS A 100 -27.36 17.34 -10.09
CA LYS A 100 -25.90 17.24 -9.86
C LYS A 100 -25.43 15.80 -9.69
N ILE A 101 -26.21 14.83 -10.14
CA ILE A 101 -25.86 13.41 -10.05
C ILE A 101 -25.65 12.84 -11.46
N ILE A 102 -24.53 12.20 -11.64
CA ILE A 102 -24.27 11.35 -12.81
C ILE A 102 -24.64 9.91 -12.42
N LYS A 103 -25.59 9.32 -13.12
CA LYS A 103 -26.01 7.94 -12.86
C LYS A 103 -24.93 6.95 -13.34
N LEU A 104 -24.61 6.00 -12.50
CA LEU A 104 -23.78 4.85 -12.83
C LEU A 104 -24.65 3.67 -13.31
N ASP A 105 -25.74 3.44 -12.57
CA ASP A 105 -26.81 2.50 -12.88
C ASP A 105 -28.15 3.00 -12.32
N ASP A 106 -29.18 2.16 -12.26
CA ASP A 106 -30.52 2.53 -11.75
C ASP A 106 -30.51 2.82 -10.24
N ASN A 107 -29.56 2.27 -9.50
CA ASN A 107 -29.53 2.33 -8.03
C ASN A 107 -28.41 3.24 -7.47
N HIS A 108 -27.45 3.62 -8.31
CA HIS A 108 -26.24 4.31 -7.84
C HIS A 108 -25.89 5.48 -8.77
N GLY A 109 -25.34 6.53 -8.16
CA GLY A 109 -24.82 7.69 -8.87
C GLY A 109 -23.57 8.24 -8.18
N ILE A 110 -22.87 9.11 -8.89
CA ILE A 110 -21.76 9.92 -8.35
C ILE A 110 -22.10 11.39 -8.49
N PRO A 111 -21.55 12.28 -7.66
CA PRO A 111 -21.67 13.71 -7.88
C PRO A 111 -21.04 14.15 -9.20
N ASP A 112 -21.58 15.20 -9.83
CA ASP A 112 -21.11 15.74 -11.11
C ASP A 112 -19.65 16.22 -11.07
N TYR A 113 -19.19 16.68 -9.92
CA TYR A 113 -17.80 17.07 -9.69
C TYR A 113 -16.80 15.88 -9.65
N MET A 114 -17.30 14.65 -9.67
CA MET A 114 -16.50 13.42 -9.90
C MET A 114 -16.56 12.94 -11.35
N SER A 115 -17.01 13.75 -12.29
CA SER A 115 -17.18 13.38 -13.72
C SER A 115 -15.91 12.79 -14.36
N ASN A 116 -14.72 13.15 -13.89
CA ASN A 116 -13.45 12.56 -14.33
C ASN A 116 -13.28 11.07 -13.98
N MET A 117 -14.19 10.48 -13.17
CA MET A 117 -14.29 9.04 -12.97
C MET A 117 -15.08 8.32 -14.09
N MET A 118 -15.90 9.05 -14.86
CA MET A 118 -16.77 8.44 -15.87
C MET A 118 -16.04 7.71 -17.00
N PRO A 119 -14.88 8.16 -17.50
CA PRO A 119 -14.10 7.37 -18.46
C PRO A 119 -13.77 5.96 -17.89
N PHE A 120 -13.31 5.86 -16.64
CA PHE A 120 -13.03 4.56 -16.02
C PHE A 120 -14.28 3.68 -15.92
N TRP A 121 -15.42 4.27 -15.55
CA TRP A 121 -16.69 3.55 -15.50
C TRP A 121 -17.13 3.03 -16.87
N ASN A 122 -17.11 3.89 -17.87
CA ASN A 122 -17.55 3.57 -19.22
C ASN A 122 -16.65 2.53 -19.93
N ASP A 123 -15.34 2.59 -19.65
CA ASP A 123 -14.35 1.70 -20.23
C ASP A 123 -14.18 0.38 -19.46
N GLY A 124 -14.99 0.13 -18.44
CA GLY A 124 -14.89 -1.09 -17.64
C GLY A 124 -13.71 -1.15 -16.68
N GLN A 125 -13.15 0.01 -16.32
CA GLN A 125 -11.92 0.15 -15.54
C GLN A 125 -12.16 0.65 -14.11
N MET A 126 -13.40 0.59 -13.62
CA MET A 126 -13.78 1.00 -12.27
C MET A 126 -14.69 -0.01 -11.61
N LYS A 127 -14.38 -0.39 -10.38
CA LYS A 127 -15.29 -1.14 -9.50
C LYS A 127 -15.52 -0.41 -8.20
N ILE A 128 -16.74 -0.55 -7.69
CA ILE A 128 -17.17 0.02 -6.42
C ILE A 128 -17.58 -1.13 -5.51
N VAL A 129 -16.92 -1.25 -4.38
CA VAL A 129 -17.34 -2.19 -3.33
C VAL A 129 -18.10 -1.39 -2.29
N ASN A 130 -19.40 -1.61 -2.19
CA ASN A 130 -20.30 -0.87 -1.30
C ASN A 130 -20.38 -1.51 0.09
N GLY A 131 -20.76 -0.70 1.06
CA GLY A 131 -21.06 -1.17 2.41
C GLY A 131 -19.84 -1.78 3.13
N VAL A 132 -18.64 -1.33 2.79
CA VAL A 132 -17.39 -1.88 3.34
C VAL A 132 -17.16 -1.41 4.77
N GLY A 133 -16.88 -2.36 5.65
CA GLY A 133 -16.58 -2.07 7.05
C GLY A 133 -16.24 -3.36 7.81
N TYR A 134 -16.54 -3.40 9.10
CA TYR A 134 -16.41 -4.60 9.93
C TYR A 134 -17.40 -4.55 11.08
N GLU A 135 -17.75 -5.71 11.61
CA GLU A 135 -18.71 -5.82 12.70
C GLU A 135 -18.30 -4.98 13.92
N SER A 136 -19.25 -4.27 14.51
CA SER A 136 -19.01 -3.41 15.69
C SER A 136 -17.89 -2.38 15.48
N GLN A 137 -17.86 -1.75 14.31
CA GLN A 137 -16.82 -0.84 13.86
C GLN A 137 -16.45 0.20 14.93
N ASN A 138 -15.17 0.34 15.17
CA ASN A 138 -14.62 1.38 16.04
C ASN A 138 -14.59 2.71 15.28
N LEU A 139 -15.06 3.77 15.91
CA LEU A 139 -15.17 5.11 15.30
C LEU A 139 -14.09 6.08 15.80
N SER A 140 -13.03 5.59 16.42
CA SER A 140 -11.80 6.34 16.70
C SER A 140 -10.89 6.29 15.49
N HIS A 141 -10.42 7.42 14.98
CA HIS A 141 -9.47 7.48 13.87
C HIS A 141 -8.23 6.61 14.09
N PHE A 142 -7.66 6.66 15.29
CA PHE A 142 -6.47 5.87 15.63
C PHE A 142 -6.76 4.37 15.58
N THR A 143 -7.73 3.93 16.38
CA THR A 143 -8.03 2.50 16.52
C THR A 143 -8.54 1.89 15.22
N SER A 144 -9.42 2.61 14.49
CA SER A 144 -9.91 2.08 13.22
C SER A 144 -8.84 2.07 12.14
N SER A 145 -7.95 3.07 12.13
CA SER A 145 -6.78 3.06 11.23
C SER A 145 -5.87 1.87 11.49
N ASP A 146 -5.65 1.53 12.78
CA ASP A 146 -4.85 0.36 13.15
C ASP A 146 -5.55 -0.94 12.73
N TYR A 147 -6.87 -1.03 12.86
CA TYR A 147 -7.61 -2.20 12.40
C TYR A 147 -7.52 -2.39 10.88
N TRP A 148 -7.66 -1.33 10.12
CA TRP A 148 -7.45 -1.35 8.68
C TRP A 148 -6.01 -1.69 8.29
N ALA A 149 -5.04 -1.20 9.04
CA ALA A 149 -3.64 -1.50 8.76
C ALA A 149 -3.27 -2.94 9.14
N THR A 150 -3.77 -3.43 10.26
CA THR A 150 -3.44 -4.77 10.77
C THR A 150 -4.32 -5.88 10.19
N GLY A 151 -5.53 -5.57 9.69
CA GLY A 151 -6.53 -6.58 9.36
C GLY A 151 -7.11 -7.28 10.60
N SER A 152 -6.78 -6.83 11.82
CA SER A 152 -7.31 -7.38 13.06
C SER A 152 -8.33 -6.43 13.67
N THR A 153 -9.51 -6.94 14.01
CA THR A 153 -10.55 -6.21 14.76
C THR A 153 -10.68 -6.72 16.20
N ASN A 154 -9.76 -7.57 16.63
CA ASN A 154 -9.76 -8.12 17.99
C ASN A 154 -9.35 -7.05 19.00
N LYS A 155 -10.28 -6.67 19.88
CA LYS A 155 -10.06 -5.63 20.91
C LYS A 155 -9.18 -6.08 22.07
N SER A 156 -9.06 -7.38 22.27
CA SER A 156 -8.30 -7.98 23.37
C SER A 156 -6.84 -8.26 23.02
N GLU A 157 -6.47 -8.17 21.75
CA GLU A 157 -5.12 -8.45 21.27
C GLU A 157 -4.60 -7.31 20.39
N MET A 158 -3.50 -6.70 20.81
CA MET A 158 -2.85 -5.64 20.03
C MET A 158 -1.93 -6.28 18.99
N VAL A 159 -2.33 -6.24 17.73
CA VAL A 159 -1.50 -6.68 16.60
C VAL A 159 -0.62 -5.52 16.15
N SER A 160 0.70 -5.70 16.25
CA SER A 160 1.70 -4.68 15.89
C SER A 160 2.21 -4.79 14.44
N THR A 161 1.70 -5.75 13.68
CA THR A 161 2.08 -6.01 12.28
C THR A 161 0.95 -5.71 11.33
N GLY A 162 1.28 -5.13 10.17
CA GLY A 162 0.32 -4.86 9.09
C GLY A 162 0.06 -6.09 8.22
N TRP A 163 -1.06 -6.12 7.49
CA TRP A 163 -1.39 -7.26 6.63
C TRP A 163 -0.39 -7.44 5.47
N LEU A 164 0.11 -6.35 4.86
CA LEU A 164 1.18 -6.42 3.87
C LEU A 164 2.52 -6.76 4.51
N GLY A 165 2.79 -6.22 5.71
CA GLY A 165 4.00 -6.55 6.43
C GLY A 165 4.13 -8.05 6.70
N ARG A 166 3.06 -8.70 7.18
CA ARG A 166 3.03 -10.15 7.40
C ARG A 166 3.15 -10.94 6.11
N TYR A 167 2.50 -10.49 5.02
CA TYR A 167 2.64 -11.13 3.71
C TYR A 167 4.10 -11.16 3.24
N TYR A 168 4.80 -10.04 3.39
CA TYR A 168 6.19 -9.93 2.97
C TYR A 168 7.19 -10.53 3.96
N ASP A 169 6.85 -10.68 5.24
CA ASP A 169 7.67 -11.43 6.21
C ASP A 169 7.84 -12.90 5.76
N GLU A 170 6.79 -13.52 5.26
CA GLU A 170 6.85 -14.89 4.74
C GLU A 170 7.57 -14.95 3.38
N LYS A 171 7.28 -14.02 2.49
CA LYS A 171 7.88 -13.98 1.15
C LYS A 171 9.38 -13.65 1.16
N HIS A 172 9.82 -12.82 2.11
CA HIS A 172 11.21 -12.36 2.24
C HIS A 172 11.76 -12.64 3.65
N PHE A 173 11.69 -13.88 4.08
CA PHE A 173 12.10 -14.31 5.43
C PHE A 173 13.57 -13.99 5.75
N ASP A 174 14.44 -13.91 4.75
CA ASP A 174 15.86 -13.60 4.85
C ASP A 174 16.24 -12.14 4.56
N PHE A 175 15.26 -11.24 4.47
CA PHE A 175 15.43 -9.83 4.08
C PHE A 175 16.58 -9.10 4.82
N ASN A 176 16.83 -9.41 6.10
CA ASN A 176 17.91 -8.74 6.85
C ASN A 176 19.30 -9.08 6.33
N MET A 177 19.46 -10.27 5.77
CA MET A 177 20.73 -10.75 5.22
C MET A 177 20.83 -10.45 3.73
N ASN A 178 19.70 -10.55 3.03
CA ASN A 178 19.58 -10.42 1.58
C ASN A 178 18.40 -9.50 1.25
N PRO A 179 18.48 -8.17 1.53
CA PRO A 179 17.44 -7.25 1.14
C PRO A 179 17.31 -7.24 -0.39
N PRO A 180 16.09 -7.15 -0.95
CA PRO A 180 15.91 -6.94 -2.37
C PRO A 180 16.68 -5.69 -2.84
N GLU A 181 17.18 -5.69 -4.07
CA GLU A 181 17.91 -4.55 -4.65
C GLU A 181 17.02 -3.30 -4.75
N LYS A 182 15.72 -3.49 -4.86
CA LYS A 182 14.70 -2.44 -4.98
C LYS A 182 13.73 -2.50 -3.80
N PRO A 183 13.23 -1.36 -3.31
CA PRO A 183 12.25 -1.39 -2.23
C PRO A 183 10.95 -2.07 -2.69
N ILE A 184 10.41 -2.96 -1.87
CA ILE A 184 9.17 -3.69 -2.15
C ILE A 184 7.99 -2.73 -2.23
N ALA A 185 7.92 -1.79 -1.30
CA ALA A 185 6.88 -0.78 -1.25
C ALA A 185 7.48 0.62 -1.07
N VAL A 186 6.81 1.63 -1.64
CA VAL A 186 7.14 3.04 -1.46
C VAL A 186 5.91 3.78 -0.95
N GLN A 187 6.06 4.49 0.15
CA GLN A 187 5.03 5.40 0.64
C GLN A 187 5.45 6.85 0.48
N ILE A 188 4.61 7.65 -0.16
CA ILE A 188 4.84 9.08 -0.23
C ILE A 188 4.34 9.71 1.07
N GLY A 189 5.29 10.26 1.84
CA GLY A 189 5.05 10.82 3.16
C GLY A 189 6.25 10.70 4.08
N SER A 190 6.15 11.23 5.30
CA SER A 190 7.27 11.28 6.24
C SER A 190 7.56 9.96 6.97
N ASN A 191 6.53 9.10 7.13
CA ASN A 191 6.63 7.86 7.89
C ASN A 191 5.88 6.74 7.15
N ALA A 192 6.44 5.52 7.19
CA ALA A 192 5.75 4.34 6.69
C ALA A 192 4.53 3.99 7.57
N ASN A 193 3.44 3.58 6.92
CA ASN A 193 2.22 3.16 7.59
C ASN A 193 2.38 1.77 8.22
N LEU A 194 1.65 1.53 9.32
CA LEU A 194 1.59 0.23 10.00
C LEU A 194 1.23 -0.93 9.03
N ILE A 195 0.51 -0.68 7.97
CA ILE A 195 0.15 -1.66 6.93
C ILE A 195 1.36 -2.43 6.37
N PHE A 196 2.54 -1.78 6.36
CA PHE A 196 3.80 -2.33 5.86
C PHE A 196 4.69 -2.92 6.96
N SER A 197 4.29 -2.83 8.21
CA SER A 197 5.10 -3.31 9.34
C SER A 197 5.02 -4.83 9.46
N GLY A 198 6.13 -5.50 9.24
CA GLY A 198 6.33 -6.89 9.61
C GLY A 198 6.73 -7.05 11.08
N ALA A 199 7.07 -8.26 11.48
CA ALA A 199 7.46 -8.58 12.86
C ALA A 199 8.75 -7.86 13.31
N GLN A 200 9.65 -7.58 12.39
CA GLN A 200 10.96 -7.02 12.70
C GLN A 200 11.30 -5.74 11.92
N ARG A 201 10.51 -5.37 10.89
CA ARG A 201 10.83 -4.26 9.97
C ARG A 201 9.61 -3.68 9.30
N SER A 202 9.78 -2.54 8.65
CA SER A 202 8.84 -2.04 7.64
C SER A 202 9.32 -2.42 6.24
N TYR A 203 8.41 -2.87 5.39
CA TYR A 203 8.67 -3.18 3.99
C TYR A 203 8.49 -1.99 3.06
N ALA A 204 8.03 -0.84 3.58
CA ALA A 204 7.92 0.38 2.80
C ALA A 204 9.07 1.35 3.08
N PHE A 205 9.61 1.90 2.01
CA PHE A 205 10.47 3.07 2.05
C PHE A 205 9.62 4.34 1.99
N ALA A 206 9.78 5.23 2.99
CA ALA A 206 9.02 6.48 3.05
C ALA A 206 9.78 7.61 2.34
N VAL A 207 9.16 8.20 1.31
CA VAL A 207 9.69 9.33 0.55
C VAL A 207 8.90 10.59 0.92
N ALA A 208 9.49 11.47 1.71
CA ALA A 208 8.82 12.70 2.14
C ALA A 208 8.67 13.71 0.99
N ASN A 209 9.71 13.88 0.19
CA ASN A 209 9.74 14.68 -1.03
C ASN A 209 11.01 14.40 -1.85
N GLU A 210 11.00 14.84 -3.09
CA GLU A 210 12.08 14.63 -4.08
C GLU A 210 13.43 15.19 -3.60
N SER A 211 13.47 16.44 -3.14
CA SER A 211 14.72 17.08 -2.69
C SER A 211 15.37 16.40 -1.48
N ARG A 212 14.57 15.79 -0.61
CA ARG A 212 15.07 15.03 0.53
C ARG A 212 15.61 13.67 0.08
N LEU A 213 14.92 13.02 -0.84
CA LEU A 213 15.35 11.77 -1.46
C LEU A 213 16.72 11.95 -2.15
N GLU A 214 16.85 12.96 -3.02
CA GLU A 214 18.09 13.28 -3.73
C GLU A 214 19.25 13.52 -2.76
N ARG A 215 19.01 14.30 -1.71
CA ARG A 215 20.04 14.58 -0.69
C ARG A 215 20.52 13.31 0.02
N VAL A 216 19.61 12.38 0.34
CA VAL A 216 19.97 11.11 0.98
C VAL A 216 20.73 10.22 0.00
N ALA A 217 20.31 10.17 -1.27
CA ALA A 217 20.96 9.40 -2.32
C ALA A 217 22.41 9.89 -2.61
N GLU A 218 22.65 11.21 -2.58
CA GLU A 218 23.94 11.79 -2.90
C GLU A 218 24.93 11.83 -1.72
N ARG A 219 24.42 11.96 -0.49
CA ARG A 219 25.24 12.19 0.71
C ARG A 219 25.29 10.99 1.66
N GLY A 220 24.65 9.88 1.31
CA GLY A 220 24.67 8.67 2.12
C GLY A 220 26.06 8.07 2.20
N GLU A 221 26.53 7.79 3.42
CA GLU A 221 27.80 7.11 3.67
C GLU A 221 27.55 5.66 4.09
N PHE A 222 28.23 4.73 3.42
CA PHE A 222 28.14 3.30 3.75
C PHE A 222 29.03 2.96 4.93
N PHE A 223 28.49 2.13 5.81
CA PHE A 223 29.19 1.64 6.99
C PHE A 223 29.74 0.24 6.74
N GLY A 224 31.04 0.03 7.01
CA GLY A 224 31.65 -1.28 6.98
C GLY A 224 31.04 -2.21 8.03
N LEU A 225 30.86 -3.47 7.66
CA LEU A 225 30.35 -4.53 8.55
C LEU A 225 31.46 -5.34 9.20
N ASP A 226 32.72 -5.04 8.83
CA ASP A 226 33.89 -5.72 9.37
C ASP A 226 34.30 -5.19 10.74
N ASN A 227 34.95 -6.03 11.53
CA ASN A 227 35.54 -5.68 12.83
C ASN A 227 34.50 -5.19 13.86
N LEU A 228 33.29 -5.72 13.84
CA LEU A 228 32.30 -5.45 14.86
C LEU A 228 32.65 -6.21 16.16
N PRO A 229 32.33 -5.67 17.35
CA PRO A 229 32.51 -6.36 18.61
C PRO A 229 31.69 -7.65 18.65
N ASP A 230 32.29 -8.75 19.10
CA ASP A 230 31.58 -10.03 19.32
C ASP A 230 30.80 -9.98 20.65
N CYS A 231 29.70 -9.21 20.66
CA CYS A 231 28.81 -9.04 21.82
C CYS A 231 27.47 -8.44 21.34
N THR A 232 26.45 -8.44 22.22
CA THR A 232 25.10 -7.89 21.92
C THR A 232 25.14 -6.47 21.36
N HIS A 233 26.09 -5.63 21.78
CA HIS A 233 26.28 -4.29 21.22
C HIS A 233 26.77 -4.35 19.77
N GLY A 234 27.67 -5.28 19.46
CA GLY A 234 28.14 -5.51 18.08
C GLY A 234 27.02 -5.98 17.17
N ASP A 235 26.17 -6.89 17.65
CA ASP A 235 25.01 -7.38 16.91
C ASP A 235 24.02 -6.22 16.60
N GLN A 236 23.76 -5.37 17.59
CA GLN A 236 22.93 -4.19 17.41
C GLN A 236 23.55 -3.18 16.42
N LEU A 237 24.86 -2.99 16.48
CA LEU A 237 25.58 -2.10 15.59
C LEU A 237 25.59 -2.63 14.16
N GLU A 238 25.77 -3.95 13.98
CA GLU A 238 25.66 -4.59 12.68
C GLU A 238 24.28 -4.37 12.07
N TYR A 239 23.23 -4.63 12.84
CA TYR A 239 21.86 -4.42 12.40
C TYR A 239 21.63 -2.96 11.95
N LEU A 240 22.03 -1.99 12.77
CA LEU A 240 21.89 -0.56 12.43
C LEU A 240 22.65 -0.19 11.15
N ARG A 241 23.87 -0.69 10.98
CA ARG A 241 24.68 -0.44 9.77
C ARG A 241 24.04 -1.05 8.54
N ARG A 242 23.51 -2.29 8.61
CA ARG A 242 22.79 -2.94 7.51
C ARG A 242 21.55 -2.14 7.11
N VAL A 243 20.71 -1.76 8.07
CA VAL A 243 19.50 -0.95 7.81
C VAL A 243 19.86 0.40 7.18
N THR A 244 20.93 1.04 7.67
CA THR A 244 21.39 2.33 7.12
C THR A 244 21.91 2.18 5.69
N ASN A 245 22.74 1.16 5.43
CA ASN A 245 23.25 0.87 4.09
C ASN A 245 22.10 0.59 3.11
N THR A 246 21.16 -0.28 3.48
CA THR A 246 19.96 -0.57 2.67
C THR A 246 19.13 0.70 2.41
N THR A 247 19.03 1.59 3.40
CA THR A 247 18.32 2.88 3.23
C THR A 247 19.00 3.75 2.17
N TYR A 248 20.33 3.80 2.14
CA TYR A 248 21.08 4.54 1.13
C TYR A 248 21.00 3.89 -0.26
N ASP A 249 21.07 2.56 -0.33
CA ASP A 249 20.88 1.83 -1.59
C ASP A 249 19.49 2.11 -2.17
N TYR A 250 18.45 1.99 -1.36
CA TYR A 250 17.08 2.30 -1.80
C TYR A 250 16.90 3.76 -2.22
N ALA A 251 17.49 4.70 -1.47
CA ALA A 251 17.42 6.12 -1.86
C ALA A 251 18.07 6.36 -3.23
N LYS A 252 19.22 5.71 -3.53
CA LYS A 252 19.87 5.80 -4.84
C LYS A 252 19.00 5.22 -5.94
N VAL A 253 18.51 3.99 -5.78
CA VAL A 253 17.68 3.30 -6.80
C VAL A 253 16.39 4.08 -7.07
N ILE A 254 15.73 4.61 -6.02
CA ILE A 254 14.53 5.43 -6.18
C ILE A 254 14.86 6.75 -6.91
N ASN A 255 15.98 7.39 -6.56
CA ASN A 255 16.40 8.63 -7.21
C ASN A 255 16.82 8.43 -8.67
N GLU A 256 17.43 7.30 -9.00
CA GLU A 256 17.73 6.89 -10.37
C GLU A 256 16.44 6.68 -11.18
N ALA A 257 15.47 5.93 -10.65
CA ALA A 257 14.19 5.75 -11.29
C ALA A 257 13.48 7.10 -11.50
N PHE A 258 13.51 7.99 -10.52
CA PHE A 258 12.98 9.34 -10.67
C PHE A 258 13.68 10.13 -11.80
N LYS A 259 15.00 10.06 -11.90
CA LYS A 259 15.78 10.75 -12.96
C LYS A 259 15.58 10.13 -14.35
N ASN A 260 15.27 8.86 -14.43
CA ASN A 260 15.05 8.12 -15.70
C ASN A 260 13.67 8.36 -16.32
N SER A 261 12.83 9.18 -15.72
CA SER A 261 11.48 9.49 -16.20
C SER A 261 11.25 10.99 -16.22
N SER A 262 10.20 11.43 -16.92
CA SER A 262 9.76 12.82 -16.95
C SER A 262 8.33 12.96 -16.45
N ASP A 263 7.96 14.16 -16.03
CA ASP A 263 6.59 14.51 -15.68
C ASP A 263 5.72 14.63 -16.92
N ALA A 264 4.43 14.30 -16.80
CA ALA A 264 3.43 14.83 -17.71
C ALA A 264 3.08 16.27 -17.28
N ASP A 265 2.90 17.16 -18.25
CA ASP A 265 2.59 18.58 -17.99
C ASP A 265 1.19 18.84 -17.42
N THR A 266 0.46 17.77 -17.07
CA THR A 266 -0.96 17.83 -16.69
C THR A 266 -1.20 17.98 -15.19
N TYR A 267 -0.19 17.71 -14.34
CA TYR A 267 -0.34 17.75 -12.89
C TYR A 267 -0.30 19.16 -12.31
N ASP A 268 -1.20 19.43 -11.36
CA ASP A 268 -1.16 20.63 -10.55
C ASP A 268 -0.27 20.41 -9.32
N ASN A 269 0.80 21.18 -9.22
CA ASN A 269 1.76 21.09 -8.12
C ASN A 269 1.26 21.69 -6.79
N GLU A 270 0.11 22.36 -6.78
CA GLU A 270 -0.51 22.88 -5.55
C GLU A 270 -1.41 21.81 -4.89
N ILE A 271 -1.90 20.83 -5.66
CA ILE A 271 -2.76 19.76 -5.14
C ILE A 271 -1.89 18.62 -4.58
N GLY A 272 -1.95 18.44 -3.26
CA GLY A 272 -1.07 17.50 -2.56
C GLY A 272 -1.19 16.04 -3.01
N LEU A 273 -2.38 15.56 -3.42
CA LEU A 273 -2.57 14.21 -3.93
C LEU A 273 -2.01 14.06 -5.34
N GLU A 274 -2.21 15.04 -6.22
CA GLU A 274 -1.65 15.03 -7.56
C GLU A 274 -0.11 14.98 -7.51
N LYS A 275 0.50 15.80 -6.65
CA LYS A 275 1.95 15.78 -6.42
C LYS A 275 2.46 14.40 -5.99
N GLN A 276 1.73 13.71 -5.13
CA GLN A 276 2.09 12.36 -4.68
C GLN A 276 1.96 11.33 -5.81
N LEU A 277 0.83 11.35 -6.54
CA LEU A 277 0.60 10.41 -7.65
C LEU A 277 1.53 10.68 -8.83
N ARG A 278 1.88 11.94 -9.11
CA ARG A 278 2.94 12.31 -10.06
C ARG A 278 4.27 11.63 -9.72
N LEU A 279 4.70 11.70 -8.46
CA LEU A 279 5.91 11.02 -8.03
C LEU A 279 5.82 9.51 -8.21
N VAL A 280 4.68 8.89 -7.85
CA VAL A 280 4.44 7.46 -8.07
C VAL A 280 4.51 7.11 -9.56
N ALA A 281 3.87 7.89 -10.44
CA ALA A 281 3.93 7.68 -11.90
C ALA A 281 5.38 7.73 -12.40
N ARG A 282 6.17 8.70 -11.96
CA ARG A 282 7.59 8.80 -12.29
C ARG A 282 8.39 7.58 -11.87
N LEU A 283 8.16 7.07 -10.67
CA LEU A 283 8.86 5.88 -10.18
C LEU A 283 8.48 4.63 -10.95
N ILE A 284 7.22 4.50 -11.35
CA ILE A 284 6.75 3.38 -12.20
C ILE A 284 7.39 3.49 -13.61
N LYS A 285 7.29 4.65 -14.28
CA LYS A 285 7.86 4.91 -15.60
C LYS A 285 9.37 4.76 -15.62
N GLY A 286 10.05 5.18 -14.57
CA GLY A 286 11.49 5.04 -14.39
C GLY A 286 11.97 3.63 -14.08
N GLY A 287 11.08 2.63 -14.02
CA GLY A 287 11.43 1.22 -13.86
C GLY A 287 11.87 0.84 -12.45
N LEU A 288 11.40 1.54 -11.40
CA LEU A 288 11.74 1.20 -10.02
C LEU A 288 11.41 -0.26 -9.68
N GLY A 289 10.25 -0.76 -10.16
CA GLY A 289 9.85 -2.16 -9.95
C GLY A 289 9.27 -2.45 -8.57
N SER A 290 9.03 -1.45 -7.73
CA SER A 290 8.28 -1.63 -6.48
C SER A 290 6.86 -2.11 -6.76
N LYS A 291 6.37 -3.04 -5.95
CA LYS A 291 5.06 -3.68 -6.15
C LYS A 291 3.92 -2.88 -5.53
N ILE A 292 4.19 -2.06 -4.52
CA ILE A 292 3.15 -1.33 -3.80
C ILE A 292 3.57 0.11 -3.60
N TYR A 293 2.65 1.02 -3.89
CA TYR A 293 2.77 2.42 -3.57
C TYR A 293 1.63 2.85 -2.65
N MET A 294 1.88 3.80 -1.77
CA MET A 294 0.85 4.39 -0.92
C MET A 294 0.93 5.90 -0.91
N VAL A 295 -0.21 6.53 -1.17
CA VAL A 295 -0.42 7.97 -1.10
C VAL A 295 -1.57 8.29 -0.16
N SER A 296 -1.71 9.53 0.27
CA SER A 296 -2.81 9.90 1.17
C SER A 296 -3.25 11.34 1.01
N ILE A 297 -4.54 11.56 1.16
CA ILE A 297 -5.17 12.87 1.27
C ILE A 297 -5.96 12.94 2.58
N GLY A 298 -5.82 14.04 3.32
CA GLY A 298 -6.58 14.30 4.55
C GLY A 298 -7.70 15.30 4.32
N GLY A 299 -8.47 15.59 5.38
CA GLY A 299 -9.53 16.56 5.35
C GLY A 299 -10.95 15.98 5.34
N PHE A 300 -11.09 14.64 5.29
CA PHE A 300 -12.39 13.96 5.27
C PHE A 300 -13.12 13.95 6.63
N ASP A 301 -12.51 14.50 7.69
CA ASP A 301 -13.17 14.60 9.00
C ASP A 301 -14.12 15.81 9.06
N THR A 302 -15.18 15.74 8.27
CA THR A 302 -16.11 16.85 7.96
C THR A 302 -17.29 16.92 8.93
N HIS A 303 -17.02 17.24 10.19
CA HIS A 303 -18.06 17.42 11.22
C HIS A 303 -18.88 18.69 11.06
N GLY A 304 -18.48 19.63 10.22
CA GLY A 304 -19.21 20.87 9.94
C GLY A 304 -18.85 21.43 8.57
N ASN A 305 -19.75 22.20 7.97
CA ASN A 305 -19.60 22.83 6.65
C ASN A 305 -19.10 21.84 5.58
N GLN A 306 -19.64 20.61 5.61
CA GLN A 306 -19.13 19.48 4.84
C GLN A 306 -19.24 19.69 3.33
N SER A 307 -20.34 20.23 2.82
CA SER A 307 -20.67 20.23 1.39
C SER A 307 -19.51 20.71 0.53
N LEU A 308 -19.01 21.92 0.74
CA LEU A 308 -17.93 22.49 -0.08
C LEU A 308 -16.59 21.74 0.14
N THR A 309 -16.26 21.40 1.39
CA THR A 309 -15.01 20.72 1.71
C THR A 309 -14.96 19.34 1.07
N HIS A 310 -16.05 18.58 1.15
CA HIS A 310 -16.13 17.24 0.59
C HIS A 310 -16.14 17.24 -0.94
N GLU A 311 -16.84 18.21 -1.55
CA GLU A 311 -16.82 18.46 -3.00
C GLU A 311 -15.39 18.68 -3.49
N VAL A 312 -14.63 19.60 -2.88
CA VAL A 312 -13.24 19.89 -3.24
C VAL A 312 -12.35 18.65 -3.09
N LEU A 313 -12.49 17.90 -1.98
CA LEU A 313 -11.67 16.71 -1.74
C LEU A 313 -11.95 15.61 -2.75
N LEU A 314 -13.20 15.34 -3.09
CA LEU A 314 -13.56 14.31 -4.09
C LEU A 314 -13.19 14.76 -5.52
N THR A 315 -13.28 16.05 -5.82
CA THR A 315 -12.74 16.59 -7.09
C THR A 315 -11.24 16.31 -7.19
N TYR A 316 -10.47 16.63 -6.14
CA TYR A 316 -9.03 16.34 -6.13
C TYR A 316 -8.72 14.85 -6.27
N VAL A 317 -9.52 13.97 -5.66
CA VAL A 317 -9.34 12.51 -5.83
C VAL A 317 -9.62 12.08 -7.26
N ALA A 318 -10.71 12.56 -7.85
CA ALA A 318 -11.11 12.23 -9.21
C ALA A 318 -10.08 12.71 -10.23
N ASP A 319 -9.64 13.96 -10.12
CA ASP A 319 -8.67 14.57 -11.02
C ASP A 319 -7.30 13.91 -10.91
N ALA A 320 -6.83 13.71 -9.69
CA ALA A 320 -5.51 13.12 -9.45
C ALA A 320 -5.41 11.68 -9.98
N ILE A 321 -6.45 10.86 -9.77
CA ILE A 321 -6.51 9.50 -10.31
C ILE A 321 -6.57 9.52 -11.85
N LYS A 322 -7.40 10.39 -12.44
CA LYS A 322 -7.49 10.50 -13.90
C LYS A 322 -6.14 10.87 -14.52
N LYS A 323 -5.51 11.92 -14.03
CA LYS A 323 -4.20 12.37 -14.51
C LYS A 323 -3.12 11.31 -14.33
N PHE A 324 -3.15 10.58 -13.23
CA PHE A 324 -2.22 9.49 -12.96
C PHE A 324 -2.32 8.36 -14.00
N TYR A 325 -3.52 7.92 -14.32
CA TYR A 325 -3.71 6.89 -15.33
C TYR A 325 -3.45 7.39 -16.76
N ASP A 326 -3.78 8.64 -17.08
CA ASP A 326 -3.44 9.24 -18.39
C ASP A 326 -1.93 9.29 -18.61
N ASP A 327 -1.16 9.66 -17.56
CA ASP A 327 0.30 9.70 -17.60
C ASP A 327 0.90 8.29 -17.80
N LEU A 328 0.38 7.28 -17.12
CA LEU A 328 0.83 5.89 -17.29
C LEU A 328 0.42 5.30 -18.64
N ASN A 329 -0.79 5.60 -19.13
CA ASN A 329 -1.29 5.10 -20.39
C ASN A 329 -0.46 5.61 -21.59
N TYR A 330 0.06 6.83 -21.49
CA TYR A 330 0.95 7.38 -22.52
C TYR A 330 2.17 6.49 -22.80
N GLU A 331 2.65 5.75 -21.78
CA GLU A 331 3.75 4.79 -21.89
C GLU A 331 3.28 3.31 -21.90
N GLY A 332 1.98 3.05 -21.93
CA GLY A 332 1.40 1.70 -21.93
C GLY A 332 1.58 0.92 -20.61
N LEU A 333 1.75 1.64 -19.49
CA LEU A 333 2.01 1.04 -18.19
C LEU A 333 0.79 0.95 -17.28
N ASP A 334 -0.31 1.58 -17.64
CA ASP A 334 -1.55 1.64 -16.86
C ASP A 334 -2.19 0.27 -16.61
N SER A 335 -2.09 -0.65 -17.58
CA SER A 335 -2.63 -2.01 -17.48
C SER A 335 -1.99 -2.85 -16.36
N LYS A 336 -0.81 -2.46 -15.90
CA LYS A 336 -0.07 -3.11 -14.80
C LYS A 336 -0.44 -2.56 -13.43
N VAL A 337 -1.26 -1.51 -13.36
CA VAL A 337 -1.54 -0.77 -12.14
C VAL A 337 -2.99 -0.94 -11.73
N LEU A 338 -3.19 -1.30 -10.47
CA LEU A 338 -4.47 -1.28 -9.77
C LEU A 338 -4.40 -0.23 -8.66
N SER A 339 -5.34 0.71 -8.64
CA SER A 339 -5.48 1.66 -7.54
C SER A 339 -6.69 1.32 -6.69
N MET A 340 -6.56 1.48 -5.37
CA MET A 340 -7.65 1.28 -4.41
C MET A 340 -7.74 2.44 -3.43
N THR A 341 -8.93 3.06 -3.31
CA THR A 341 -9.19 4.03 -2.23
C THR A 341 -9.63 3.31 -0.96
N PHE A 342 -9.29 3.84 0.21
CA PHE A 342 -9.82 3.36 1.48
C PHE A 342 -9.83 4.48 2.53
N SER A 343 -10.73 4.35 3.51
CA SER A 343 -10.85 5.23 4.65
C SER A 343 -11.05 4.42 5.93
N GLU A 344 -10.67 4.94 7.08
CA GLU A 344 -10.74 4.21 8.35
C GLU A 344 -12.16 3.88 8.80
N PHE A 345 -13.15 4.65 8.37
CA PHE A 345 -14.58 4.42 8.55
C PHE A 345 -15.39 5.31 7.60
N GLY A 346 -16.73 5.18 7.60
CA GLY A 346 -17.65 6.04 6.88
C GLY A 346 -18.28 7.12 7.78
N ARG A 347 -19.43 7.65 7.36
CA ARG A 347 -20.18 8.68 8.08
C ARG A 347 -21.58 8.21 8.40
N ARG A 348 -22.20 8.80 9.44
CA ARG A 348 -23.59 8.54 9.79
C ARG A 348 -24.53 8.88 8.63
N VAL A 349 -25.66 8.17 8.58
CA VAL A 349 -26.70 8.45 7.58
C VAL A 349 -27.25 9.84 7.74
N LYS A 350 -27.55 10.26 8.98
CA LYS A 350 -28.12 11.57 9.29
C LYS A 350 -27.04 12.64 9.38
N GLU A 351 -27.29 13.80 8.76
CA GLU A 351 -26.47 14.99 8.99
C GLU A 351 -26.63 15.50 10.44
N ASN A 352 -25.63 16.20 10.93
CA ASN A 352 -25.62 16.82 12.24
C ASN A 352 -26.04 18.31 12.19
N GLY A 353 -26.17 18.95 13.35
CA GLY A 353 -26.59 20.34 13.46
C GLY A 353 -25.59 21.39 12.96
N SER A 354 -24.36 20.95 12.58
CA SER A 354 -23.29 21.81 12.05
C SER A 354 -23.13 21.72 10.54
N GLN A 355 -24.11 21.16 9.83
CA GLN A 355 -24.05 20.91 8.38
C GLN A 355 -22.83 20.01 8.02
N GLY A 356 -22.64 18.96 8.79
CA GLY A 356 -21.62 17.94 8.62
C GLY A 356 -22.16 16.58 9.02
N THR A 357 -21.29 15.61 9.16
CA THR A 357 -21.65 14.27 9.58
C THR A 357 -20.73 13.77 10.69
N ASP A 358 -21.29 13.04 11.65
CA ASP A 358 -20.49 12.33 12.65
C ASP A 358 -19.90 11.04 12.06
N HIS A 359 -18.90 10.48 12.75
CA HIS A 359 -18.32 9.19 12.40
C HIS A 359 -19.38 8.09 12.31
N GLY A 360 -19.31 7.30 11.28
CA GLY A 360 -20.22 6.19 11.00
C GLY A 360 -19.49 4.97 10.42
N SER A 361 -20.24 4.02 9.92
CA SER A 361 -19.72 2.78 9.36
C SER A 361 -20.10 2.64 7.88
N ALA A 362 -19.59 1.58 7.25
CA ALA A 362 -20.00 1.16 5.91
C ALA A 362 -19.77 2.22 4.82
N ALA A 363 -18.51 2.43 4.44
CA ALA A 363 -18.13 3.31 3.34
C ALA A 363 -17.85 2.52 2.05
N PRO A 364 -17.96 3.13 0.85
CA PRO A 364 -17.51 2.50 -0.38
C PRO A 364 -15.98 2.49 -0.48
N THR A 365 -15.46 1.45 -1.11
CA THR A 365 -14.08 1.35 -1.60
C THR A 365 -14.12 1.37 -3.13
N LEU A 366 -13.33 2.25 -3.74
CA LEU A 366 -13.23 2.39 -5.18
C LEU A 366 -11.94 1.74 -5.67
N LEU A 367 -12.04 0.94 -6.75
CA LEU A 367 -10.89 0.34 -7.43
C LEU A 367 -10.85 0.88 -8.87
N PHE A 368 -9.65 1.18 -9.35
CA PHE A 368 -9.40 1.73 -10.69
C PHE A 368 -8.26 0.99 -11.38
N GLY A 369 -8.36 0.83 -12.66
CA GLY A 369 -7.30 0.37 -13.54
C GLY A 369 -7.79 -0.48 -14.70
N PRO A 370 -7.10 -0.45 -15.85
CA PRO A 370 -7.46 -1.21 -17.05
C PRO A 370 -7.43 -2.74 -16.84
N ALA A 371 -6.74 -3.21 -15.79
CA ALA A 371 -6.75 -4.63 -15.43
C ALA A 371 -8.08 -5.11 -14.85
N LEU A 372 -8.96 -4.21 -14.43
CA LEU A 372 -10.33 -4.56 -14.04
C LEU A 372 -11.12 -4.99 -15.28
N ARG A 373 -11.82 -6.11 -15.17
CA ARG A 373 -12.67 -6.62 -16.26
C ARG A 373 -14.10 -6.22 -16.01
N GLY A 374 -14.52 -5.16 -16.67
CA GLY A 374 -15.86 -4.58 -16.56
C GLY A 374 -16.04 -3.76 -15.29
N SER A 375 -16.69 -2.62 -15.46
CA SER A 375 -17.17 -1.80 -14.35
C SER A 375 -18.32 -2.52 -13.61
N GLY A 376 -18.57 -2.11 -12.39
CA GLY A 376 -19.70 -2.63 -11.64
C GLY A 376 -19.60 -2.33 -10.16
N ILE A 377 -20.71 -2.61 -9.50
CA ILE A 377 -20.87 -2.40 -8.05
C ILE A 377 -20.99 -3.77 -7.41
N ILE A 378 -20.20 -4.00 -6.38
CA ILE A 378 -20.20 -5.20 -5.56
C ILE A 378 -20.82 -4.83 -4.21
N GLY A 379 -21.88 -5.54 -3.85
CA GLY A 379 -22.67 -5.26 -2.65
C GLY A 379 -23.64 -4.10 -2.86
N ASP A 380 -24.84 -4.27 -2.31
CA ASP A 380 -25.87 -3.24 -2.29
C ASP A 380 -25.55 -2.18 -1.22
N TRP A 381 -26.13 -0.99 -1.38
CA TRP A 381 -26.16 -0.03 -0.28
C TRP A 381 -26.89 -0.61 0.91
N PRO A 382 -26.29 -0.58 2.11
CA PRO A 382 -27.00 -0.91 3.33
C PRO A 382 -28.25 -0.02 3.48
N SER A 383 -29.27 -0.53 4.17
CA SER A 383 -30.50 0.24 4.43
C SER A 383 -30.19 1.54 5.19
N LEU A 384 -30.77 2.65 4.70
CA LEU A 384 -30.67 3.95 5.36
C LEU A 384 -31.68 4.12 6.50
N ASP A 385 -32.62 3.19 6.67
CA ASP A 385 -33.62 3.16 7.74
C ASP A 385 -33.35 2.08 8.79
N ASN A 386 -32.83 0.91 8.38
CA ASN A 386 -32.42 -0.13 9.31
C ASN A 386 -31.00 0.15 9.83
N LEU A 387 -30.90 0.93 10.87
CA LEU A 387 -29.65 1.39 11.45
C LEU A 387 -29.41 0.75 12.83
N ASN A 388 -28.14 0.68 13.24
CA ASN A 388 -27.83 0.27 14.59
C ASN A 388 -28.25 1.34 15.63
N ARG A 389 -28.15 1.03 16.92
CA ARG A 389 -28.56 1.93 18.01
C ARG A 389 -27.86 3.31 18.00
N ARG A 390 -26.75 3.45 17.28
CA ARG A 390 -26.00 4.70 17.15
C ARG A 390 -26.31 5.45 15.86
N GLY A 391 -27.23 4.97 15.04
CA GLY A 391 -27.59 5.57 13.76
C GLY A 391 -26.60 5.30 12.62
N ASN A 392 -25.83 4.23 12.73
CA ASN A 392 -24.89 3.81 11.69
C ASN A 392 -25.49 2.69 10.84
N MET A 393 -25.15 2.66 9.56
CA MET A 393 -25.43 1.53 8.68
C MET A 393 -24.71 0.26 9.17
N TYR A 394 -25.29 -0.88 8.89
CA TYR A 394 -24.59 -2.16 8.99
C TYR A 394 -23.69 -2.33 7.78
N ASN A 395 -22.47 -2.81 7.98
CA ASN A 395 -21.63 -3.18 6.85
C ASN A 395 -22.15 -4.46 6.19
N SER A 396 -22.07 -4.53 4.88
CA SER A 396 -22.44 -5.72 4.09
C SER A 396 -21.21 -6.51 3.64
N ILE A 397 -20.07 -5.85 3.52
CA ILE A 397 -18.80 -6.45 3.10
C ILE A 397 -17.72 -6.14 4.13
N ASP A 398 -17.02 -7.20 4.55
CA ASP A 398 -15.85 -7.06 5.40
C ASP A 398 -14.67 -6.55 4.56
N PHE A 399 -13.98 -5.49 5.02
CA PHE A 399 -12.85 -4.92 4.29
C PHE A 399 -11.72 -5.91 4.02
N ARG A 400 -11.58 -6.94 4.86
CA ARG A 400 -10.56 -7.99 4.72
C ARG A 400 -10.80 -8.91 3.53
N SER A 401 -12.05 -9.03 3.08
CA SER A 401 -12.37 -9.70 1.81
C SER A 401 -11.69 -9.04 0.62
N ILE A 402 -11.58 -7.69 0.63
CA ILE A 402 -10.85 -6.94 -0.40
C ILE A 402 -9.35 -7.24 -0.32
N TYR A 403 -8.79 -7.27 0.89
CA TYR A 403 -7.36 -7.59 1.07
C TYR A 403 -7.03 -9.00 0.58
N GLN A 404 -7.86 -9.98 0.95
CA GLN A 404 -7.69 -11.36 0.49
C GLN A 404 -7.76 -11.46 -1.03
N ALA A 405 -8.72 -10.80 -1.69
CA ALA A 405 -8.84 -10.77 -3.13
C ALA A 405 -7.61 -10.09 -3.79
N ILE A 406 -7.12 -8.99 -3.25
CA ILE A 406 -5.90 -8.32 -3.75
C ILE A 406 -4.67 -9.24 -3.61
N LEU A 407 -4.48 -9.87 -2.46
CA LEU A 407 -3.34 -10.77 -2.25
C LEU A 407 -3.40 -11.99 -3.19
N LYS A 408 -4.59 -12.57 -3.35
CA LYS A 408 -4.80 -13.78 -4.13
C LYS A 408 -4.81 -13.52 -5.63
N ASP A 409 -5.65 -12.58 -6.07
CA ASP A 409 -6.03 -12.45 -7.48
C ASP A 409 -5.26 -11.33 -8.20
N TRP A 410 -4.69 -10.35 -7.45
CA TRP A 410 -3.86 -9.29 -8.01
C TRP A 410 -2.37 -9.52 -7.82
N LEU A 411 -1.93 -9.79 -6.59
CA LEU A 411 -0.53 -10.03 -6.27
C LEU A 411 -0.11 -11.50 -6.46
N CYS A 412 -1.03 -12.38 -6.80
CA CYS A 412 -0.81 -13.80 -7.06
C CYS A 412 -0.04 -14.50 -5.93
N GLY A 413 -0.41 -14.15 -4.71
CA GLY A 413 0.25 -14.64 -3.51
C GLY A 413 0.04 -16.14 -3.28
N ASP A 414 1.04 -16.79 -2.71
CA ASP A 414 0.91 -18.14 -2.20
C ASP A 414 -0.13 -18.21 -1.07
N SER A 415 -0.90 -19.29 -1.02
CA SER A 415 -1.96 -19.49 -0.03
C SER A 415 -1.46 -19.44 1.41
N GLU A 416 -0.24 -19.93 1.66
CA GLU A 416 0.37 -19.89 2.99
C GLU A 416 0.69 -18.44 3.40
N TYR A 417 1.24 -17.63 2.48
CA TYR A 417 1.55 -16.21 2.74
C TYR A 417 0.26 -15.40 2.97
N ILE A 418 -0.79 -15.69 2.18
CA ILE A 418 -2.12 -15.09 2.37
C ILE A 418 -2.69 -15.45 3.74
N ASN A 419 -2.63 -16.72 4.13
CA ASN A 419 -3.12 -17.18 5.43
C ASN A 419 -2.43 -16.43 6.59
N LYS A 420 -1.10 -16.26 6.53
CA LYS A 420 -0.34 -15.47 7.52
C LYS A 420 -0.73 -13.99 7.51
N ALA A 421 -0.85 -13.41 6.31
CA ALA A 421 -1.29 -12.01 6.15
C ALA A 421 -2.65 -11.78 6.80
N MET A 422 -3.57 -12.73 6.66
CA MET A 422 -4.94 -12.67 7.15
C MET A 422 -5.12 -13.24 8.57
N LEU A 423 -4.02 -13.47 9.31
CA LEU A 423 -4.03 -13.99 10.70
C LEU A 423 -4.75 -15.33 10.85
N GLY A 424 -4.64 -16.21 9.86
CA GLY A 424 -5.26 -17.53 9.85
C GLY A 424 -6.77 -17.52 9.57
N ASN A 425 -7.33 -16.39 9.15
CA ASN A 425 -8.76 -16.27 8.81
C ASN A 425 -8.98 -16.31 7.30
N GLU A 426 -10.12 -16.83 6.90
CA GLU A 426 -10.64 -16.75 5.53
C GLU A 426 -11.82 -15.78 5.49
N TYR A 427 -11.93 -15.05 4.39
CA TYR A 427 -12.98 -14.07 4.15
C TYR A 427 -13.70 -14.40 2.83
N ASP A 428 -14.90 -13.86 2.66
CA ASP A 428 -15.70 -14.08 1.46
C ASP A 428 -14.93 -13.66 0.20
N ALA A 429 -14.98 -14.50 -0.83
CA ALA A 429 -14.35 -14.20 -2.11
C ALA A 429 -15.11 -13.07 -2.82
N LEU A 430 -14.40 -12.06 -3.27
CA LEU A 430 -14.94 -10.96 -4.06
C LEU A 430 -14.48 -11.07 -5.51
N GLY A 431 -15.42 -11.12 -6.44
CA GLY A 431 -15.14 -11.10 -7.87
C GLY A 431 -14.73 -9.70 -8.34
N LEU A 432 -13.50 -9.28 -8.04
CA LEU A 432 -13.03 -7.93 -8.37
C LEU A 432 -12.69 -7.74 -9.86
N GLY A 433 -12.75 -8.80 -10.68
CA GLY A 433 -12.59 -8.73 -12.12
C GLY A 433 -11.14 -8.77 -12.62
N PHE A 434 -10.23 -9.27 -11.81
CA PHE A 434 -8.87 -9.61 -12.19
C PHE A 434 -8.51 -11.03 -11.70
N GLY A 435 -7.51 -11.64 -12.27
CA GLY A 435 -7.05 -12.98 -11.89
C GLY A 435 -5.59 -13.22 -12.28
N CYS A 436 -5.00 -14.26 -11.72
CA CYS A 436 -3.59 -14.60 -11.96
C CYS A 436 -3.39 -15.40 -13.25
N ASP A 437 -4.42 -16.02 -13.77
CA ASP A 437 -4.37 -16.76 -15.05
C ASP A 437 -4.15 -15.85 -16.26
N ASP A 438 -4.23 -14.54 -16.06
CA ASP A 438 -4.06 -13.49 -17.08
C ASP A 438 -2.64 -12.95 -17.14
N LEU A 439 -1.74 -13.47 -16.31
CA LEU A 439 -0.33 -13.16 -16.46
C LEU A 439 0.13 -13.85 -17.75
N ASP A 440 0.47 -13.05 -18.79
CA ASP A 440 1.27 -13.55 -19.88
C ASP A 440 2.48 -14.22 -19.23
N ILE A 441 2.53 -15.55 -19.33
CA ILE A 441 3.69 -16.32 -18.94
C ILE A 441 4.78 -15.78 -19.84
N VAL A 442 5.67 -14.95 -19.30
CA VAL A 442 6.87 -14.51 -20.03
C VAL A 442 7.52 -15.80 -20.53
N ASP A 443 7.59 -15.95 -21.86
CA ASP A 443 8.13 -17.15 -22.46
C ASP A 443 9.55 -17.34 -21.90
N TYR A 444 9.75 -18.43 -21.18
CA TYR A 444 11.05 -18.76 -20.55
C TYR A 444 12.21 -18.69 -21.55
N ASN A 445 11.92 -18.76 -22.85
CA ASN A 445 12.90 -18.63 -23.93
C ASN A 445 13.41 -17.18 -24.09
N ASP A 446 12.63 -16.15 -23.71
CA ASP A 446 13.09 -14.75 -23.76
C ASP A 446 14.04 -14.39 -22.62
N LEU A 447 13.94 -15.06 -21.47
CA LEU A 447 14.86 -14.86 -20.34
C LEU A 447 16.28 -15.39 -20.64
N PHE A 448 16.42 -16.39 -21.52
CA PHE A 448 17.73 -16.94 -21.91
C PHE A 448 18.36 -16.24 -23.12
N ASN A 449 17.64 -15.37 -23.83
CA ASN A 449 18.12 -14.65 -25.00
C ASN A 449 18.77 -13.28 -24.68
N TYR A 450 18.73 -12.81 -23.44
CA TYR A 450 19.53 -11.67 -23.01
C TYR A 450 20.98 -12.10 -22.81
N HIS A 451 21.76 -12.07 -23.87
CA HIS A 451 23.21 -12.17 -23.83
C HIS A 451 23.79 -10.93 -23.11
N HIS A 452 24.00 -11.02 -21.82
CA HIS A 452 24.97 -10.15 -21.15
C HIS A 452 26.37 -10.72 -21.38
N PRO A 453 27.35 -9.98 -21.94
CA PRO A 453 28.65 -10.49 -22.34
C PRO A 453 29.69 -10.59 -21.21
N ILE A 454 29.29 -10.92 -20.00
CA ILE A 454 30.23 -11.07 -18.88
C ILE A 454 29.88 -12.30 -18.06
N TYR A 455 30.15 -13.51 -18.54
CA TYR A 455 30.46 -14.71 -17.75
C TYR A 455 30.72 -15.88 -18.70
N THR A 456 31.89 -15.84 -19.35
CA THR A 456 32.55 -17.04 -19.82
C THR A 456 33.67 -17.36 -18.84
N ASN A 457 33.39 -18.21 -17.84
CA ASN A 457 34.35 -19.18 -17.36
C ASN A 457 33.66 -20.27 -16.51
N SER A 458 33.63 -21.40 -17.18
CA SER A 458 33.78 -22.78 -16.71
C SER A 458 33.03 -23.30 -15.49
N ALA A 459 32.18 -24.28 -15.83
CA ALA A 459 31.99 -25.56 -15.12
C ALA A 459 31.17 -25.52 -13.82
N ASN A 460 29.86 -25.69 -13.97
CA ASN A 460 29.11 -26.81 -13.38
C ASN A 460 27.60 -26.65 -13.69
N ILE A 461 27.23 -27.19 -14.85
CA ILE A 461 25.80 -27.39 -15.15
C ILE A 461 25.32 -28.57 -14.32
N VAL A 462 24.68 -28.32 -13.23
CA VAL A 462 23.89 -29.32 -12.51
C VAL A 462 22.58 -29.50 -13.30
N ASN A 463 22.41 -30.69 -13.89
CA ASN A 463 21.19 -31.12 -14.53
C ASN A 463 20.01 -31.06 -13.54
N LEU A 464 19.19 -30.02 -13.59
CA LEU A 464 17.91 -29.97 -12.89
C LEU A 464 16.86 -30.67 -13.76
N ASN A 465 16.65 -31.97 -13.53
CA ASN A 465 15.50 -32.68 -14.06
C ASN A 465 14.24 -32.25 -13.30
N LEU A 466 13.58 -31.22 -13.73
CA LEU A 466 12.21 -30.88 -13.32
C LEU A 466 11.24 -31.85 -14.00
N ARG A 467 10.73 -32.83 -13.26
CA ARG A 467 9.57 -33.62 -13.68
C ARG A 467 8.32 -32.74 -13.61
N ILE A 468 7.92 -32.22 -14.76
CA ILE A 468 6.58 -31.66 -14.94
C ILE A 468 5.59 -32.84 -14.93
N LYS A 469 4.73 -32.90 -13.94
CA LYS A 469 3.54 -33.78 -13.99
C LYS A 469 2.56 -33.15 -14.99
N GLN A 470 2.53 -33.69 -16.19
CA GLN A 470 1.37 -33.56 -17.07
C GLN A 470 0.20 -34.30 -16.43
N THR A 471 -0.82 -33.59 -16.01
CA THR A 471 -2.16 -34.17 -15.84
C THR A 471 -2.97 -33.80 -17.07
N HIS A 472 -3.01 -34.73 -18.03
CA HIS A 472 -4.08 -34.83 -18.99
C HIS A 472 -5.26 -35.53 -18.29
N LYS A 473 -6.38 -34.90 -18.13
CA LYS A 473 -7.74 -35.24 -18.60
C LYS A 473 -8.75 -34.32 -17.94
#